data_9c1746e088f64740587e1c7863e30e22
#
_entry.id   9c1746e088f64740587e1c7863e30e22
#
_cell.length_a   1.000
_cell.length_b   1.000
_cell.length_c   1.000
_cell.angle_alpha   90.00
_cell.angle_beta   90.00
_cell.angle_gamma   90.00
#
_symmetry.space_group_name_H-M   'P 1'
#
loop_
_entity.id
_entity.type
_entity.pdbx_description
1 polymer ?
#
loop_
_entity_poly.entity_id
_entity_poly.type
_entity_poly.pdbx_seq_one_letter_code
_entity_poly.pdbx_strand_id
1 'polypeptide(L)' 'MSFSYKPLFLLLVQRNMQKMDLIKVLGISPNTLAKFAKNEYVSMDVLNRICEYFECRIEDVIEYVKD' A
#
# COMPACT_ATOMS: atom_id res chain seq x y z
N MET A 1 5.68 -16.73 -6.74
CA MET A 1 6.60 -15.72 -6.18
C MET A 1 6.18 -14.35 -6.63
N SER A 2 5.81 -13.50 -5.69
CA SER A 2 5.36 -12.17 -6.03
C SER A 2 5.37 -11.29 -4.78
N PHE A 3 5.12 -10.01 -5.00
CA PHE A 3 4.93 -9.09 -3.89
C PHE A 3 3.48 -9.10 -3.45
N SER A 4 3.27 -8.83 -2.18
CA SER A 4 1.93 -8.74 -1.59
C SER A 4 1.83 -7.45 -0.79
N TYR A 5 0.66 -6.82 -0.83
CA TYR A 5 0.40 -5.60 -0.05
C TYR A 5 -0.36 -5.90 1.24
N LYS A 6 -0.34 -7.16 1.67
CA LYS A 6 -0.97 -7.55 2.91
C LYS A 6 -0.52 -6.71 4.10
N PRO A 7 0.79 -6.40 4.26
CA PRO A 7 1.20 -5.54 5.35
C PRO A 7 0.52 -4.17 5.33
N LEU A 8 0.35 -3.59 4.13
CA LEU A 8 -0.35 -2.30 4.00
C LEU A 8 -1.78 -2.40 4.52
N PHE A 9 -2.49 -3.46 4.16
CA PHE A 9 -3.87 -3.62 4.59
C PHE A 9 -3.97 -3.79 6.10
N LEU A 10 -3.03 -4.50 6.72
CA LEU A 10 -2.96 -4.61 8.16
C LEU A 10 -2.68 -3.25 8.81
N LEU A 11 -1.81 -2.46 8.20
CA LEU A 11 -1.51 -1.11 8.68
C LEU A 11 -2.76 -0.23 8.65
N LEU A 12 -3.53 -0.32 7.57
CA LEU A 12 -4.78 0.45 7.45
C LEU A 12 -5.75 0.07 8.56
N VAL A 13 -5.88 -1.23 8.84
CA VAL A 13 -6.75 -1.70 9.91
C VAL A 13 -6.29 -1.11 11.26
N GLN A 14 -5.00 -1.12 11.52
CA GLN A 14 -4.44 -0.58 12.75
C GLN A 14 -4.71 0.92 12.91
N ARG A 15 -4.82 1.63 11.80
CA ARG A 15 -5.06 3.08 11.78
C ARG A 15 -6.53 3.43 11.60
N ASN A 16 -7.42 2.43 11.62
CA ASN A 16 -8.86 2.63 11.42
C ASN A 16 -9.15 3.31 10.08
N MET A 17 -8.41 2.96 9.05
CA MET A 17 -8.56 3.53 7.72
C MET A 17 -9.03 2.47 6.73
N GLN A 18 -9.75 2.93 5.72
CA GLN A 18 -10.18 2.09 4.61
C GLN A 18 -9.30 2.37 3.40
N LYS A 19 -9.32 1.43 2.43
CA LYS A 19 -8.53 1.58 1.22
C LYS A 19 -8.83 2.89 0.49
N MET A 20 -10.10 3.28 0.47
CA MET A 20 -10.50 4.51 -0.21
C MET A 20 -9.87 5.76 0.41
N ASP A 21 -9.51 5.71 1.68
CA ASP A 21 -8.86 6.84 2.34
C ASP A 21 -7.50 7.15 1.73
N LEU A 22 -6.86 6.16 1.12
CA LEU A 22 -5.57 6.36 0.48
C LEU A 22 -5.67 7.33 -0.70
N ILE A 23 -6.80 7.31 -1.41
CA ILE A 23 -7.03 8.25 -2.50
C ILE A 23 -7.07 9.68 -1.95
N LYS A 24 -7.73 9.87 -0.81
CA LYS A 24 -7.89 11.19 -0.22
C LYS A 24 -6.58 11.74 0.38
N VAL A 25 -5.86 10.90 1.11
CA VAL A 25 -4.69 11.38 1.86
C VAL A 25 -3.41 11.37 1.03
N LEU A 26 -3.30 10.50 0.03
CA LEU A 26 -2.10 10.38 -0.78
C LEU A 26 -2.26 10.96 -2.18
N GLY A 27 -3.50 11.20 -2.61
CA GLY A 27 -3.75 11.68 -3.96
C GLY A 27 -3.49 10.66 -5.05
N ILE A 28 -3.54 9.36 -4.71
CA ILE A 28 -3.34 8.32 -5.71
C ILE A 28 -4.61 8.13 -6.53
N SER A 29 -4.46 7.58 -7.73
CA SER A 29 -5.60 7.34 -8.61
C SER A 29 -6.36 6.07 -8.21
N PRO A 30 -7.64 5.97 -8.58
CA PRO A 30 -8.39 4.72 -8.37
C PRO A 30 -7.73 3.52 -9.04
N ASN A 31 -7.07 3.73 -10.19
CA ASN A 31 -6.35 2.65 -10.86
C ASN A 31 -5.20 2.12 -10.00
N THR A 32 -4.47 3.03 -9.37
CA THR A 32 -3.38 2.64 -8.47
C THR A 32 -3.93 1.86 -7.27
N LEU A 33 -5.05 2.33 -6.72
CA LEU A 33 -5.67 1.64 -5.61
C LEU A 33 -6.08 0.21 -6.00
N ALA A 34 -6.62 0.03 -7.20
CA ALA A 34 -7.01 -1.29 -7.69
C ALA A 34 -5.82 -2.24 -7.79
N LYS A 35 -4.64 -1.71 -8.10
CA LYS A 35 -3.42 -2.53 -8.18
C LYS A 35 -3.06 -3.16 -6.84
N PHE A 36 -3.29 -2.44 -5.75
CA PHE A 36 -3.02 -3.00 -4.42
C PHE A 36 -3.89 -4.24 -4.16
N ALA A 37 -5.15 -4.20 -4.58
CA ALA A 37 -6.05 -5.34 -4.37
C ALA A 37 -5.65 -6.56 -5.19
N LYS A 38 -4.98 -6.33 -6.33
CA LYS A 38 -4.55 -7.40 -7.24
C LYS A 38 -3.09 -7.79 -7.06
N ASN A 39 -2.39 -7.19 -6.13
CA ASN A 39 -0.96 -7.39 -5.91
C ASN A 39 -0.14 -7.07 -7.16
N GLU A 40 -0.58 -6.08 -7.93
CA GLU A 40 0.16 -5.61 -9.11
C GLU A 40 1.19 -4.58 -8.69
N TYR A 41 2.19 -4.39 -9.54
CA TYR A 41 3.28 -3.46 -9.22
C TYR A 41 2.80 -2.02 -9.29
N VAL A 42 3.26 -1.22 -8.34
CA VAL A 42 3.03 0.22 -8.33
C VAL A 42 4.39 0.92 -8.37
N SER A 43 4.40 2.21 -8.66
CA SER A 43 5.65 2.95 -8.74
C SER A 43 6.29 3.10 -7.37
N MET A 44 7.61 3.23 -7.35
CA MET A 44 8.33 3.51 -6.11
C MET A 44 7.90 4.84 -5.50
N ASP A 45 7.48 5.79 -6.33
CA ASP A 45 6.97 7.07 -5.85
C ASP A 45 5.73 6.88 -4.98
N VAL A 46 4.81 6.01 -5.40
CA VAL A 46 3.62 5.72 -4.61
C VAL A 46 4.01 5.08 -3.27
N LEU A 47 4.93 4.12 -3.31
CA LEU A 47 5.41 3.47 -2.09
C LEU A 47 6.07 4.48 -1.15
N ASN A 48 6.84 5.40 -1.71
CA ASN A 48 7.49 6.45 -0.93
C ASN A 48 6.45 7.33 -0.23
N ARG A 49 5.39 7.71 -0.92
CA ARG A 49 4.32 8.53 -0.33
C ARG A 49 3.64 7.82 0.82
N ILE A 50 3.42 6.50 0.68
CA ILE A 50 2.80 5.71 1.73
C ILE A 50 3.70 5.68 2.97
N CYS A 51 4.98 5.41 2.77
CA CYS A 51 5.93 5.36 3.89
C CYS A 51 6.04 6.70 4.59
N GLU A 52 6.04 7.80 3.83
CA GLU A 52 6.11 9.13 4.42
C GLU A 52 4.85 9.45 5.23
N TYR A 53 3.69 9.13 4.66
CA TYR A 53 2.42 9.45 5.31
C TYR A 53 2.25 8.71 6.64
N PHE A 54 2.57 7.41 6.64
CA PHE A 54 2.40 6.59 7.84
C PHE A 54 3.64 6.58 8.73
N GLU A 55 4.72 7.22 8.29
CA GLU A 55 6.00 7.23 9.00
C GLU A 55 6.43 5.81 9.33
N CYS A 56 6.39 4.94 8.31
CA CYS A 56 6.68 3.53 8.45
C CYS A 56 7.77 3.10 7.46
N ARG A 57 8.17 1.85 7.57
CA ARG A 57 9.20 1.28 6.71
C ARG A 57 8.53 0.55 5.54
N ILE A 58 9.33 0.26 4.50
CA ILE A 58 8.80 -0.40 3.31
C ILE A 58 8.24 -1.79 3.64
N GLU A 59 8.83 -2.49 4.58
CA GLU A 59 8.34 -3.81 4.97
C GLU A 59 6.99 -3.76 5.70
N ASP A 60 6.57 -2.58 6.13
CA ASP A 60 5.24 -2.40 6.71
C ASP A 60 4.17 -2.20 5.63
N VAL A 61 4.59 -2.07 4.37
CA VAL A 61 3.70 -1.82 3.24
C VAL A 61 3.65 -3.03 2.31
N ILE A 62 4.79 -3.63 2.03
CA ILE A 62 4.92 -4.66 1.01
C ILE A 62 5.79 -5.80 1.53
N GLU A 63 5.48 -7.02 1.09
CA GLU A 63 6.30 -8.19 1.41
C GLU A 63 6.50 -9.02 0.16
N TYR A 64 7.58 -9.77 0.14
CA TYR A 64 7.85 -10.71 -0.94
C TYR A 64 7.36 -12.09 -0.51
N VAL A 65 6.46 -12.65 -1.29
CA VAL A 65 5.87 -13.95 -0.99
C VAL A 65 6.54 -15.00 -1.87
N LYS A 66 7.14 -15.97 -1.23
CA LYS A 66 7.81 -17.08 -1.91
C LYS A 66 6.89 -18.29 -1.90
N ASP A 67 6.70 -18.88 -3.08
CA ASP A 67 5.88 -20.09 -3.22
C ASP A 67 6.55 -21.29 -2.59
#